data_accbf1fe991f96a1f9fbb79785ded387
#
_entry.id   accbf1fe991f96a1f9fbb79785ded387
#
_cell.length_a   1.000
_cell.length_b   1.000
_cell.length_c   1.000
_cell.angle_alpha   90.00
_cell.angle_beta   90.00
_cell.angle_gamma   90.00
#
_symmetry.space_group_name_H-M   'P 1'
#
loop_
_entity.id
_entity.type
_entity.pdbx_description
1 polymer ?
#
loop_
_entity_poly.entity_id
_entity_poly.type
_entity_poly.pdbx_seq_one_letter_code
_entity_poly.pdbx_strand_id
1 'polypeptide(L)'
;MISQYMKKFLYSVSAFLMLGLGISLQIKAGIGQSMLNAFALILAELFNLEIGTTLNLLNMLFFILYLVIRKSHINRRDIVQVAATIANGYIVNLFVYFILDHLIIQSYFLRVLTFMLGLSLASLSLGAILAMEIIQFPLESLCIVLGQKLGYNLTTTRMRFDIFFMLSTLILTLMTSHNLYIREGTIISFFLLSRLMGFSYYFHKKXXXXXXX
;
A
#
# COMPACT_ATOMS: atom_id res chain seq x y z
N MET A 1 21.90 -5.71 21.10
CA MET A 1 21.42 -6.22 19.81
C MET A 1 19.95 -6.60 19.86
N ILE A 2 19.54 -7.44 20.81
CA ILE A 2 18.14 -7.86 20.98
C ILE A 2 17.25 -6.65 21.24
N SER A 3 17.70 -5.71 22.06
CA SER A 3 16.94 -4.52 22.40
C SER A 3 16.64 -3.66 21.15
N GLN A 4 17.63 -3.49 20.28
CA GLN A 4 17.44 -2.70 19.05
C GLN A 4 16.49 -3.41 18.08
N TYR A 5 16.64 -4.73 17.94
CA TYR A 5 15.74 -5.50 17.08
C TYR A 5 14.28 -5.41 17.60
N MET A 6 14.12 -5.52 18.93
CA MET A 6 12.80 -5.42 19.54
C MET A 6 12.18 -4.05 19.30
N LYS A 7 12.97 -2.97 19.39
CA LYS A 7 12.49 -1.63 19.11
C LYS A 7 12.03 -1.49 17.67
N LYS A 8 12.82 -2.01 16.72
CA LYS A 8 12.45 -2.01 15.31
C LYS A 8 11.19 -2.81 15.06
N PHE A 9 11.07 -3.97 15.72
CA PHE A 9 9.91 -4.82 15.58
C PHE A 9 8.65 -4.12 16.07
N LEU A 10 8.71 -3.53 17.26
CA LEU A 10 7.57 -2.81 17.83
C LEU A 10 7.18 -1.60 16.97
N TYR A 11 8.19 -0.88 16.48
CA TYR A 11 7.93 0.25 15.59
C TYR A 11 7.26 -0.20 14.31
N SER A 12 7.73 -1.32 13.74
CA SER A 12 7.15 -1.88 12.52
C SER A 12 5.71 -2.31 12.74
N VAL A 13 5.42 -2.94 13.87
CA VAL A 13 4.04 -3.36 14.20
C VAL A 13 3.14 -2.14 14.35
N SER A 14 3.62 -1.11 15.05
CA SER A 14 2.85 0.13 15.21
C SER A 14 2.56 0.78 13.86
N ALA A 15 3.58 0.85 13.00
CA ALA A 15 3.41 1.41 11.65
C ALA A 15 2.46 0.54 10.83
N PHE A 16 2.50 -0.77 11.01
CA PHE A 16 1.61 -1.69 10.32
C PHE A 16 0.14 -1.42 10.67
N LEU A 17 -0.14 -1.20 11.95
CA LEU A 17 -1.49 -0.85 12.39
C LEU A 17 -1.91 0.53 11.86
N MET A 18 -0.98 1.49 11.85
CA MET A 18 -1.26 2.82 11.29
C MET A 18 -1.52 2.75 9.78
N LEU A 19 -0.83 1.85 9.09
CA LEU A 19 -1.08 1.62 7.67
C LEU A 19 -2.52 1.14 7.45
N GLY A 20 -2.95 0.16 8.23
CA GLY A 20 -4.31 -0.35 8.14
C GLY A 20 -5.35 0.73 8.44
N LEU A 21 -5.10 1.55 9.44
CA LEU A 21 -6.00 2.66 9.77
C LEU A 21 -6.02 3.68 8.63
N GLY A 22 -4.86 4.00 8.06
CA GLY A 22 -4.78 4.96 6.97
C GLY A 22 -5.54 4.49 5.73
N ILE A 23 -5.40 3.22 5.37
CA ILE A 23 -6.14 2.64 4.25
C ILE A 23 -7.65 2.71 4.53
N SER A 24 -8.04 2.37 5.76
CA SER A 24 -9.45 2.35 6.14
C SER A 24 -10.08 3.74 6.10
N LEU A 25 -9.35 4.75 6.54
CA LEU A 25 -9.84 6.14 6.48
C LEU A 25 -10.04 6.59 5.03
N GLN A 26 -9.15 6.20 4.13
CA GLN A 26 -9.31 6.51 2.71
C GLN A 26 -10.59 5.86 2.15
N ILE A 27 -10.85 4.62 2.53
CA ILE A 27 -12.06 3.92 2.09
C ILE A 27 -13.30 4.62 2.64
N LYS A 28 -13.29 4.99 3.92
CA LYS A 28 -14.43 5.64 4.57
C LYS A 28 -14.68 7.06 4.01
N ALA A 29 -13.64 7.72 3.52
CA ALA A 29 -13.79 9.06 2.95
C ALA A 29 -14.67 9.05 1.70
N GLY A 30 -14.63 8.01 0.90
CA GLY A 30 -15.55 7.82 -0.22
C GLY A 30 -15.38 8.81 -1.37
N ILE A 31 -14.15 9.30 -1.59
CA ILE A 31 -13.89 10.23 -2.72
C ILE A 31 -12.96 9.60 -3.76
N GLY A 32 -12.97 8.28 -3.84
CA GLY A 32 -12.14 7.53 -4.75
C GLY A 32 -11.08 6.74 -3.99
N GLN A 33 -10.35 5.93 -4.72
CA GLN A 33 -9.37 5.03 -4.13
C GLN A 33 -7.99 5.33 -4.71
N SER A 34 -6.94 4.85 -4.01
CA SER A 34 -5.60 4.89 -4.59
C SER A 34 -5.56 4.06 -5.87
N MET A 35 -4.50 4.23 -6.67
CA MET A 35 -4.42 3.58 -7.99
C MET A 35 -4.54 2.06 -7.89
N LEU A 36 -3.80 1.45 -6.98
CA LEU A 36 -3.87 -0.01 -6.83
C LEU A 36 -5.24 -0.45 -6.33
N ASN A 37 -5.81 0.26 -5.36
CA ASN A 37 -7.11 -0.11 -4.82
C ASN A 37 -8.22 0.08 -5.87
N ALA A 38 -8.14 1.13 -6.67
CA ALA A 38 -9.11 1.34 -7.76
C ALA A 38 -9.03 0.19 -8.77
N PHE A 39 -7.82 -0.21 -9.14
CA PHE A 39 -7.60 -1.33 -10.03
C PHE A 39 -8.16 -2.63 -9.44
N ALA A 40 -7.89 -2.86 -8.15
CA ALA A 40 -8.41 -4.05 -7.48
C ALA A 40 -9.94 -4.05 -7.43
N LEU A 41 -10.55 -2.90 -7.20
CA LEU A 41 -12.00 -2.80 -7.13
C LEU A 41 -12.67 -3.09 -8.47
N ILE A 42 -12.13 -2.56 -9.57
CA ILE A 42 -12.72 -2.85 -10.89
C ILE A 42 -12.54 -4.33 -11.23
N LEU A 43 -11.40 -4.92 -10.89
CA LEU A 43 -11.21 -6.35 -11.10
C LEU A 43 -12.16 -7.18 -10.24
N ALA A 44 -12.36 -6.77 -8.99
CA ALA A 44 -13.28 -7.48 -8.10
C ALA A 44 -14.70 -7.48 -8.66
N GLU A 45 -15.13 -6.34 -9.20
CA GLU A 45 -16.45 -6.26 -9.83
C GLU A 45 -16.54 -7.14 -11.06
N LEU A 46 -15.50 -7.12 -11.90
CA LEU A 46 -15.50 -7.90 -13.14
C LEU A 46 -15.58 -9.40 -12.89
N PHE A 47 -14.91 -9.88 -11.85
CA PHE A 47 -14.84 -11.30 -11.56
C PHE A 47 -15.75 -11.74 -10.41
N ASN A 48 -16.56 -10.83 -9.89
CA ASN A 48 -17.49 -11.09 -8.77
C ASN A 48 -16.75 -11.64 -7.54
N LEU A 49 -15.64 -11.00 -7.20
CA LEU A 49 -14.83 -11.35 -6.04
C LEU A 49 -14.92 -10.25 -5.00
N GLU A 50 -14.61 -10.61 -3.76
CA GLU A 50 -14.44 -9.61 -2.70
C GLU A 50 -13.14 -8.85 -2.93
N ILE A 51 -13.11 -7.58 -2.47
CA ILE A 51 -11.92 -6.74 -2.65
C ILE A 51 -10.69 -7.36 -1.98
N GLY A 52 -10.86 -7.92 -0.80
CA GLY A 52 -9.73 -8.55 -0.10
C GLY A 52 -9.15 -9.71 -0.85
N THR A 53 -10.01 -10.55 -1.43
CA THR A 53 -9.56 -11.67 -2.25
C THR A 53 -8.81 -11.19 -3.48
N THR A 54 -9.33 -10.16 -4.14
CA THR A 54 -8.70 -9.59 -5.34
C THR A 54 -7.33 -9.01 -5.00
N LEU A 55 -7.24 -8.27 -3.89
CA LEU A 55 -5.96 -7.73 -3.44
C LEU A 55 -4.96 -8.83 -3.12
N ASN A 56 -5.42 -9.90 -2.48
CA ASN A 56 -4.53 -11.03 -2.18
C ASN A 56 -4.02 -11.68 -3.46
N LEU A 57 -4.88 -11.83 -4.47
CA LEU A 57 -4.46 -12.41 -5.75
C LEU A 57 -3.45 -11.50 -6.47
N LEU A 58 -3.71 -10.19 -6.47
CA LEU A 58 -2.76 -9.23 -7.06
C LEU A 58 -1.43 -9.25 -6.34
N ASN A 59 -1.46 -9.27 -5.02
CA ASN A 59 -0.23 -9.30 -4.23
C ASN A 59 0.53 -10.60 -4.45
N MET A 60 -0.18 -11.72 -4.66
CA MET A 60 0.46 -12.99 -4.99
C MET A 60 1.16 -12.88 -6.34
N LEU A 61 0.54 -12.22 -7.31
CA LEU A 61 1.16 -11.99 -8.61
C LEU A 61 2.42 -11.13 -8.47
N PHE A 62 2.34 -10.04 -7.70
CA PHE A 62 3.51 -9.20 -7.47
C PHE A 62 4.63 -9.97 -6.77
N PHE A 63 4.27 -10.83 -5.84
CA PHE A 63 5.23 -11.67 -5.12
C PHE A 63 5.94 -12.63 -6.06
N ILE A 64 5.20 -13.27 -6.96
CA ILE A 64 5.77 -14.18 -7.95
C ILE A 64 6.74 -13.42 -8.86
N LEU A 65 6.34 -12.24 -9.34
CA LEU A 65 7.21 -11.41 -10.17
C LEU A 65 8.47 -11.00 -9.41
N TYR A 66 8.32 -10.66 -8.13
CA TYR A 66 9.45 -10.31 -7.28
C TYR A 66 10.44 -11.47 -7.18
N LEU A 67 9.95 -12.69 -6.96
CA LEU A 67 10.82 -13.86 -6.88
C LEU A 67 11.54 -14.14 -8.19
N VAL A 68 10.82 -14.01 -9.31
CA VAL A 68 11.41 -14.24 -10.64
C VAL A 68 12.52 -13.23 -10.91
N ILE A 69 12.31 -11.97 -10.60
CA ILE A 69 13.31 -10.91 -10.87
C ILE A 69 14.49 -11.05 -9.92
N ARG A 70 14.24 -11.37 -8.65
CA ARG A 70 15.30 -11.54 -7.67
C ARG A 70 16.19 -12.76 -7.97
N LYS A 71 15.61 -13.80 -8.53
CA LYS A 71 16.35 -15.01 -8.93
C LYS A 71 17.04 -15.72 -7.77
N SER A 72 16.39 -15.80 -6.63
CA SER A 72 16.94 -16.51 -5.48
C SER A 72 15.89 -17.39 -4.85
N HIS A 73 16.33 -18.24 -3.92
CA HIS A 73 15.44 -19.16 -3.24
C HIS A 73 14.57 -18.43 -2.23
N ILE A 74 13.42 -19.03 -1.92
CA ILE A 74 12.50 -18.52 -0.90
C ILE A 74 13.20 -18.55 0.46
N ASN A 75 13.09 -17.45 1.19
CA ASN A 75 13.70 -17.33 2.51
C ASN A 75 12.65 -16.88 3.54
N ARG A 76 13.10 -16.64 4.78
CA ARG A 76 12.20 -16.27 5.86
C ARG A 76 11.47 -14.95 5.60
N ARG A 77 12.14 -13.99 4.98
CA ARG A 77 11.53 -12.70 4.66
C ARG A 77 10.37 -12.87 3.69
N ASP A 78 10.47 -13.82 2.78
CA ASP A 78 9.40 -14.08 1.81
C ASP A 78 8.14 -14.59 2.52
N ILE A 79 8.31 -15.46 3.53
CA ILE A 79 7.20 -15.97 4.32
C ILE A 79 6.55 -14.83 5.11
N VAL A 80 7.36 -13.96 5.71
CA VAL A 80 6.86 -12.79 6.44
C VAL A 80 6.07 -11.88 5.51
N GLN A 81 6.55 -11.71 4.29
CA GLN A 81 5.88 -10.87 3.28
C GLN A 81 4.46 -11.38 2.99
N VAL A 82 4.32 -12.68 2.79
CA VAL A 82 3.00 -13.28 2.54
C VAL A 82 2.10 -13.14 3.76
N ALA A 83 2.64 -13.44 4.95
CA ALA A 83 1.87 -13.33 6.18
C ALA A 83 1.40 -11.89 6.43
N ALA A 84 2.28 -10.91 6.18
CA ALA A 84 1.95 -9.50 6.37
C ALA A 84 0.85 -9.05 5.41
N THR A 85 0.89 -9.54 4.17
CA THR A 85 -0.12 -9.21 3.17
C THR A 85 -1.50 -9.66 3.65
N ILE A 86 -1.60 -10.91 4.10
CA ILE A 86 -2.86 -11.47 4.58
C ILE A 86 -3.32 -10.73 5.82
N ALA A 87 -2.41 -10.47 6.77
CA ALA A 87 -2.74 -9.76 8.00
C ALA A 87 -3.23 -8.34 7.73
N ASN A 88 -2.63 -7.65 6.76
CA ASN A 88 -3.05 -6.30 6.41
C ASN A 88 -4.50 -6.28 5.93
N GLY A 89 -4.88 -7.26 5.12
CA GLY A 89 -6.26 -7.38 4.67
C GLY A 89 -7.23 -7.54 5.81
N TYR A 90 -6.90 -8.40 6.79
CA TYR A 90 -7.74 -8.59 7.96
C TYR A 90 -7.82 -7.34 8.82
N ILE A 91 -6.71 -6.62 8.99
CA ILE A 91 -6.68 -5.38 9.78
C ILE A 91 -7.54 -4.31 9.13
N VAL A 92 -7.45 -4.16 7.80
CA VAL A 92 -8.29 -3.19 7.08
C VAL A 92 -9.76 -3.55 7.25
N ASN A 93 -10.11 -4.84 7.11
CA ASN A 93 -11.48 -5.28 7.31
C ASN A 93 -11.97 -4.98 8.72
N LEU A 94 -11.12 -5.19 9.72
CA LEU A 94 -11.46 -4.90 11.11
C LEU A 94 -11.76 -3.42 11.29
N PHE A 95 -10.93 -2.54 10.76
CA PHE A 95 -11.18 -1.10 10.87
C PHE A 95 -12.42 -0.68 10.10
N VAL A 96 -12.58 -1.13 8.87
CA VAL A 96 -13.67 -0.66 8.00
C VAL A 96 -15.01 -1.15 8.49
N TYR A 97 -15.12 -2.44 8.82
CA TYR A 97 -16.41 -3.06 9.08
C TYR A 97 -16.79 -3.12 10.54
N PHE A 98 -15.84 -2.95 11.48
CA PHE A 98 -16.14 -3.04 12.91
C PHE A 98 -15.81 -1.76 13.65
N ILE A 99 -14.56 -1.28 13.60
CA ILE A 99 -14.15 -0.12 14.40
C ILE A 99 -14.73 1.17 13.84
N LEU A 100 -14.64 1.37 12.52
CA LEU A 100 -15.14 2.58 11.87
C LEU A 100 -16.49 2.35 11.19
N ASP A 101 -17.22 1.32 11.62
CA ASP A 101 -18.48 0.95 10.97
C ASP A 101 -19.49 2.09 11.00
N HIS A 102 -19.55 2.83 12.08
CA HIS A 102 -20.52 3.91 12.25
C HIS A 102 -20.01 5.26 11.75
N LEU A 103 -18.80 5.32 11.23
CA LEU A 103 -18.25 6.55 10.72
C LEU A 103 -18.88 6.88 9.37
N ILE A 104 -19.69 7.93 9.36
CA ILE A 104 -20.35 8.42 8.15
C ILE A 104 -19.95 9.88 7.99
N ILE A 105 -19.29 10.21 6.91
CA ILE A 105 -18.81 11.57 6.66
C ILE A 105 -19.67 12.18 5.56
N GLN A 106 -20.48 13.16 5.93
CA GLN A 106 -21.45 13.76 5.00
C GLN A 106 -20.88 14.95 4.25
N SER A 107 -20.07 15.77 4.94
CA SER A 107 -19.48 16.96 4.34
C SER A 107 -18.35 16.56 3.37
N TYR A 108 -18.38 17.11 2.16
CA TYR A 108 -17.33 16.84 1.18
C TYR A 108 -15.97 17.33 1.69
N PHE A 109 -15.94 18.49 2.34
CA PHE A 109 -14.71 19.03 2.90
C PHE A 109 -14.10 18.06 3.91
N LEU A 110 -14.93 17.50 4.79
CA LEU A 110 -14.46 16.51 5.78
C LEU A 110 -14.03 15.22 5.12
N ARG A 111 -14.67 14.84 4.02
CA ARG A 111 -14.24 13.66 3.26
C ARG A 111 -12.83 13.86 2.71
N VAL A 112 -12.56 15.04 2.15
CA VAL A 112 -11.24 15.35 1.62
C VAL A 112 -10.20 15.32 2.75
N LEU A 113 -10.52 15.95 3.90
CA LEU A 113 -9.60 15.96 5.03
C LEU A 113 -9.35 14.54 5.57
N THR A 114 -10.39 13.72 5.64
CA THR A 114 -10.25 12.34 6.10
C THR A 114 -9.37 11.54 5.13
N PHE A 115 -9.58 11.74 3.84
CA PHE A 115 -8.76 11.09 2.83
C PHE A 115 -7.29 11.51 2.95
N MET A 116 -7.04 12.81 3.11
CA MET A 116 -5.68 13.32 3.24
C MET A 116 -5.00 12.75 4.49
N LEU A 117 -5.72 12.70 5.59
CA LEU A 117 -5.18 12.11 6.82
C LEU A 117 -4.88 10.62 6.61
N GLY A 118 -5.80 9.89 6.02
CA GLY A 118 -5.61 8.46 5.75
C GLY A 118 -4.45 8.21 4.81
N LEU A 119 -4.36 8.99 3.74
CA LEU A 119 -3.28 8.87 2.78
C LEU A 119 -1.92 9.15 3.43
N SER A 120 -1.85 10.20 4.25
CA SER A 120 -0.61 10.55 4.94
C SER A 120 -0.20 9.44 5.90
N LEU A 121 -1.14 8.94 6.71
CA LEU A 121 -0.86 7.83 7.63
C LEU A 121 -0.36 6.60 6.87
N ALA A 122 -1.06 6.23 5.81
CA ALA A 122 -0.72 5.03 5.05
C ALA A 122 0.64 5.17 4.37
N SER A 123 0.87 6.30 3.71
CA SER A 123 2.10 6.52 2.96
C SER A 123 3.33 6.58 3.87
N LEU A 124 3.23 7.34 4.94
CA LEU A 124 4.35 7.50 5.88
C LEU A 124 4.62 6.19 6.61
N SER A 125 3.56 5.48 7.00
CA SER A 125 3.70 4.19 7.67
C SER A 125 4.33 3.15 6.75
N LEU A 126 3.90 3.12 5.49
CA LEU A 126 4.44 2.17 4.53
C LEU A 126 5.93 2.41 4.31
N GLY A 127 6.34 3.66 4.16
CA GLY A 127 7.75 4.00 4.02
C GLY A 127 8.57 3.57 5.24
N ALA A 128 8.04 3.79 6.44
CA ALA A 128 8.71 3.39 7.67
C ALA A 128 8.85 1.87 7.74
N ILE A 129 7.78 1.14 7.40
CA ILE A 129 7.79 -0.33 7.40
C ILE A 129 8.88 -0.85 6.46
N LEU A 130 8.94 -0.30 5.26
CA LEU A 130 9.92 -0.74 4.27
C LEU A 130 11.35 -0.45 4.73
N ALA A 131 11.57 0.69 5.39
CA ALA A 131 12.90 1.08 5.85
C ALA A 131 13.40 0.16 6.99
N MET A 132 12.49 -0.32 7.82
CA MET A 132 12.88 -1.21 8.93
C MET A 132 13.28 -2.60 8.46
N GLU A 133 12.82 -3.03 7.30
CA GLU A 133 13.17 -4.32 6.68
C GLU A 133 12.77 -5.54 7.50
N ILE A 134 11.74 -5.41 8.34
CA ILE A 134 11.18 -6.52 9.10
C ILE A 134 9.93 -7.04 8.42
N ILE A 135 9.01 -6.15 8.06
CA ILE A 135 7.78 -6.46 7.35
C ILE A 135 7.91 -5.94 5.93
N GLN A 136 7.54 -6.76 4.95
CA GLN A 136 7.62 -6.39 3.54
C GLN A 136 6.29 -6.65 2.87
N PHE A 137 6.04 -5.90 1.80
CA PHE A 137 4.85 -6.07 0.98
C PHE A 137 5.27 -6.35 -0.47
N PRO A 138 4.51 -7.19 -1.19
CA PRO A 138 4.94 -7.64 -2.51
C PRO A 138 5.15 -6.55 -3.54
N LEU A 139 4.23 -5.60 -3.65
CA LEU A 139 4.38 -4.54 -4.64
C LEU A 139 5.61 -3.68 -4.37
N GLU A 140 5.82 -3.29 -3.13
CA GLU A 140 6.95 -2.44 -2.76
C GLU A 140 8.27 -3.20 -2.90
N SER A 141 8.28 -4.49 -2.54
CA SER A 141 9.47 -5.32 -2.75
C SER A 141 9.80 -5.44 -4.23
N LEU A 142 8.78 -5.62 -5.04
CA LEU A 142 8.95 -5.66 -6.50
C LEU A 142 9.50 -4.33 -7.02
N CYS A 143 8.97 -3.22 -6.51
CA CYS A 143 9.46 -1.89 -6.91
C CYS A 143 10.93 -1.70 -6.57
N ILE A 144 11.35 -2.15 -5.38
CA ILE A 144 12.74 -1.99 -4.96
C ILE A 144 13.66 -2.82 -5.86
N VAL A 145 13.34 -4.08 -6.07
CA VAL A 145 14.18 -4.98 -6.87
C VAL A 145 14.22 -4.52 -8.33
N LEU A 146 13.08 -4.20 -8.89
CA LEU A 146 13.01 -3.75 -10.29
C LEU A 146 13.70 -2.41 -10.48
N GLY A 147 13.53 -1.50 -9.51
CA GLY A 147 14.21 -0.21 -9.56
C GLY A 147 15.71 -0.35 -9.52
N GLN A 148 16.22 -1.26 -8.69
CA GLN A 148 17.66 -1.51 -8.64
C GLN A 148 18.18 -2.02 -9.98
N LYS A 149 17.43 -2.88 -10.65
CA LYS A 149 17.83 -3.40 -11.96
C LYS A 149 17.81 -2.33 -13.04
N LEU A 150 16.84 -1.42 -13.01
CA LEU A 150 16.63 -0.42 -14.03
C LEU A 150 17.30 0.92 -13.73
N GLY A 151 17.85 1.09 -12.54
CA GLY A 151 18.49 2.33 -12.14
C GLY A 151 17.55 3.41 -11.68
N TYR A 152 16.36 3.04 -11.18
CA TYR A 152 15.37 3.99 -10.65
C TYR A 152 15.28 3.85 -9.14
N ASN A 153 14.91 4.95 -8.48
CA ASN A 153 14.65 4.88 -7.04
C ASN A 153 13.23 4.36 -6.78
N LEU A 154 12.91 4.14 -5.50
CA LEU A 154 11.62 3.58 -5.11
C LEU A 154 10.47 4.48 -5.54
N THR A 155 10.60 5.79 -5.33
CA THR A 155 9.55 6.75 -5.68
C THR A 155 9.19 6.68 -7.16
N THR A 156 10.21 6.72 -8.02
CA THR A 156 10.01 6.70 -9.47
C THR A 156 9.38 5.37 -9.91
N THR A 157 9.89 4.26 -9.40
CA THR A 157 9.37 2.95 -9.79
C THR A 157 7.91 2.79 -9.35
N ARG A 158 7.59 3.19 -8.11
CA ARG A 158 6.21 3.10 -7.62
C ARG A 158 5.27 4.00 -8.43
N MET A 159 5.72 5.21 -8.81
CA MET A 159 4.89 6.09 -9.62
C MET A 159 4.60 5.48 -10.99
N ARG A 160 5.56 4.77 -11.57
CA ARG A 160 5.33 4.10 -12.86
C ARG A 160 4.30 2.99 -12.74
N PHE A 161 4.34 2.20 -11.66
CA PHE A 161 3.31 1.21 -11.38
C PHE A 161 1.95 1.87 -11.19
N ASP A 162 1.91 3.00 -10.49
CA ASP A 162 0.65 3.72 -10.26
C ASP A 162 0.03 4.20 -11.58
N ILE A 163 0.86 4.66 -12.52
CA ILE A 163 0.39 5.04 -13.85
C ILE A 163 -0.23 3.84 -14.55
N PHE A 164 0.43 2.70 -14.47
CA PHE A 164 -0.08 1.46 -15.07
C PHE A 164 -1.44 1.08 -14.48
N PHE A 165 -1.56 1.12 -13.15
CA PHE A 165 -2.83 0.78 -12.50
C PHE A 165 -3.93 1.74 -12.89
N MET A 166 -3.63 3.05 -12.93
CA MET A 166 -4.62 4.07 -13.26
C MET A 166 -5.11 3.90 -14.69
N LEU A 167 -4.20 3.72 -15.65
CA LEU A 167 -4.56 3.54 -17.04
C LEU A 167 -5.36 2.25 -17.24
N SER A 168 -4.95 1.16 -16.58
CA SER A 168 -5.68 -0.11 -16.67
C SER A 168 -7.09 0.04 -16.12
N THR A 169 -7.25 0.74 -15.01
CA THR A 169 -8.56 0.96 -14.40
C THR A 169 -9.46 1.78 -15.35
N LEU A 170 -8.92 2.83 -15.94
CA LEU A 170 -9.69 3.65 -16.89
C LEU A 170 -10.15 2.83 -18.09
N ILE A 171 -9.24 2.03 -18.67
CA ILE A 171 -9.56 1.22 -19.83
C ILE A 171 -10.64 0.20 -19.48
N LEU A 172 -10.48 -0.50 -18.36
CA LEU A 172 -11.46 -1.50 -17.94
C LEU A 172 -12.82 -0.87 -17.63
N THR A 173 -12.82 0.29 -16.99
CA THR A 173 -14.08 1.00 -16.68
C THR A 173 -14.80 1.38 -17.97
N LEU A 174 -14.06 1.92 -18.94
CA LEU A 174 -14.69 2.34 -20.22
C LEU A 174 -15.17 1.15 -21.02
N MET A 175 -14.42 0.04 -21.01
CA MET A 175 -14.79 -1.14 -21.80
C MET A 175 -15.99 -1.89 -21.23
N THR A 176 -16.16 -1.87 -19.90
CA THR A 176 -17.15 -2.71 -19.24
C THR A 176 -18.32 -1.93 -18.65
N SER A 177 -18.28 -0.61 -18.68
CA SER A 177 -19.33 0.27 -18.14
C SER A 177 -19.61 0.02 -16.66
N HIS A 178 -18.59 -0.32 -15.91
CA HIS A 178 -18.69 -0.49 -14.47
C HIS A 178 -18.45 0.84 -13.74
N ASN A 179 -18.58 0.82 -12.42
CA ASN A 179 -18.40 2.02 -11.61
C ASN A 179 -16.99 2.59 -11.78
N LEU A 180 -16.92 3.91 -11.79
CA LEU A 180 -15.63 4.59 -11.89
C LEU A 180 -15.06 4.77 -10.48
N TYR A 181 -13.93 4.14 -10.23
CA TYR A 181 -13.25 4.24 -8.93
C TYR A 181 -12.14 5.28 -8.93
N ILE A 182 -11.89 5.90 -10.08
CA ILE A 182 -10.92 6.99 -10.19
C ILE A 182 -11.68 8.28 -9.99
N ARG A 183 -11.38 8.93 -8.87
CA ARG A 183 -12.00 10.18 -8.49
C ARG A 183 -10.92 11.12 -7.94
N GLU A 184 -11.35 12.15 -7.22
CA GLU A 184 -10.45 13.15 -6.65
C GLU A 184 -9.38 12.51 -5.78
N GLY A 185 -9.77 11.52 -4.95
CA GLY A 185 -8.81 10.82 -4.08
C GLY A 185 -7.74 10.09 -4.85
N THR A 186 -8.10 9.50 -5.99
CA THR A 186 -7.12 8.80 -6.83
C THR A 186 -6.07 9.78 -7.35
N ILE A 187 -6.51 10.97 -7.78
CA ILE A 187 -5.59 11.99 -8.29
C ILE A 187 -4.67 12.49 -7.18
N ILE A 188 -5.25 12.76 -6.00
CA ILE A 188 -4.46 13.18 -4.84
C ILE A 188 -3.43 12.09 -4.49
N SER A 189 -3.86 10.84 -4.47
CA SER A 189 -3.00 9.72 -4.15
C SER A 189 -1.86 9.59 -5.18
N PHE A 190 -2.18 9.76 -6.47
CA PHE A 190 -1.17 9.68 -7.51
C PHE A 190 -0.02 10.67 -7.27
N PHE A 191 -0.35 11.88 -6.88
CA PHE A 191 0.69 12.90 -6.67
C PHE A 191 1.39 12.79 -5.33
N LEU A 192 0.74 12.22 -4.30
CA LEU A 192 1.29 12.27 -2.94
C LEU A 192 1.76 10.93 -2.40
N LEU A 193 1.14 9.81 -2.80
CA LEU A 193 1.45 8.50 -2.20
C LEU A 193 2.92 8.15 -2.30
N SER A 194 3.45 8.11 -3.52
CA SER A 194 4.83 7.70 -3.74
C SER A 194 5.82 8.68 -3.13
N ARG A 195 5.49 9.96 -3.18
CA ARG A 195 6.37 11.00 -2.64
C ARG A 195 6.45 10.91 -1.12
N LEU A 196 5.31 10.77 -0.44
CA LEU A 196 5.30 10.65 1.01
C LEU A 196 5.92 9.33 1.46
N MET A 197 5.62 8.24 0.74
CA MET A 197 6.22 6.94 1.05
C MET A 197 7.74 6.99 0.87
N GLY A 198 8.20 7.56 -0.22
CA GLY A 198 9.62 7.69 -0.49
C GLY A 198 10.31 8.58 0.53
N PHE A 199 9.69 9.71 0.87
CA PHE A 199 10.24 10.59 1.91
C PHE A 199 10.40 9.84 3.24
N SER A 200 9.36 9.13 3.66
CA SER A 200 9.40 8.37 4.90
C SER A 200 10.44 7.24 4.85
N TYR A 201 10.51 6.56 3.70
CA TYR A 201 11.46 5.47 3.50
C TYR A 201 12.91 5.97 3.69
N TYR A 202 13.25 7.03 2.99
CA TYR A 202 14.63 7.54 3.06
C TYR A 202 14.93 8.20 4.40
N PHE A 203 13.93 8.86 5.00
CA PHE A 203 14.09 9.42 6.34
C PHE A 203 14.39 8.32 7.36
N HIS A 204 13.63 7.24 7.34
CA HIS A 204 13.84 6.14 8.30
C HIS A 204 15.09 5.33 8.00
N LYS A 205 15.48 5.24 6.75
CA LYS A 205 16.76 4.61 6.41
C LYS A 205 17.92 5.37 7.02
N LYS A 206 17.89 6.65 6.96
CA LYS A 206 18.87 7.53 7.58
C LYS A 206 18.88 7.40 9.10
N UNK A 207 17.81 7.43 9.56
CA UNK A 207 17.62 7.35 10.99
C UNK A 207 18.01 6.00 11.52
N UNK A 208 17.85 4.99 10.69
CA UNK A 208 18.25 3.69 11.06
C UNK A 208 19.73 3.51 10.90
N UNK A 209 20.31 4.16 10.07
CA UNK A 209 21.71 4.22 9.88
C UNK A 209 22.37 5.00 10.98
N UNK A 210 21.79 5.91 11.50
CA UNK A 210 22.27 6.68 12.58
C UNK A 210 22.19 5.92 13.86
N UNK A 211 21.35 5.13 13.90
CA UNK A 211 21.18 4.33 15.03
C UNK A 211 22.05 3.08 15.03
N UNK A 212 22.52 2.79 13.92
CA UNK A 212 23.39 1.68 13.74
C UNK A 212 24.83 2.07 13.86
N UNK A 213 24.97 3.25 13.80
CA UNK A 213 26.24 3.82 13.96
C UNK A 213 26.55 4.08 15.35
#